data_f385ae3c4ee39a2ddc151e8a621d762a
#
_entry.id   f385ae3c4ee39a2ddc151e8a621d762a
#
_cell.length_a   1.000
_cell.length_b   1.000
_cell.length_c   1.000
_cell.angle_alpha   90.00
_cell.angle_beta   90.00
_cell.angle_gamma   90.00
#
_symmetry.space_group_name_H-M   'P 1'
#
loop_
_entity.id
_entity.type
_entity.pdbx_description
1 polymer ?
#
loop_
_entity_poly.entity_id
_entity_poly.type
_entity_poly.pdbx_seq_one_letter_code
_entity_poly.pdbx_strand_id
1 'polypeptide(L)'
;MAWFSISSFSNGSLVGWVQRRFSNLGYLPRWIIICIDVFIVSLASYLTYLVVSNLTLRFYTTYSAFFRYSLVVVVHVFFFLFYRTYAGIIRHSSFFDALKLFFSTFSAFLVLVLFNYSHYFLTGDKVYLLPALVVQFLVTFLLLFLFRVMVKLVFEHYLSGVSTSRLPKLLIYGSDSQAVALAHALHLEQPRKYQLVGFVGDKRVRMQQEMLGVPIFSRKQSLKELVSQYQIKALLMADRQLSKSKKIKVVETC
;
A
#
# COMPACT_ATOMS: atom_id res chain seq x y z
N MET A 1 -38.90 -5.46 21.21
CA MET A 1 -37.75 -4.79 20.61
C MET A 1 -36.55 -4.98 21.52
N ALA A 2 -35.68 -5.94 21.24
CA ALA A 2 -34.53 -6.27 22.07
C ALA A 2 -33.28 -5.71 21.42
N TRP A 3 -32.63 -4.78 22.10
CA TRP A 3 -31.31 -4.23 21.70
C TRP A 3 -30.25 -5.24 22.10
N PHE A 4 -29.59 -5.83 21.12
CA PHE A 4 -28.38 -6.63 21.35
C PHE A 4 -27.19 -5.68 21.54
N SER A 5 -26.78 -5.55 22.80
CA SER A 5 -25.50 -4.92 23.14
C SER A 5 -24.37 -5.90 22.81
N ILE A 6 -23.60 -5.61 21.78
CA ILE A 6 -22.35 -6.32 21.49
C ILE A 6 -21.31 -5.79 22.48
N SER A 7 -21.10 -6.53 23.55
CA SER A 7 -20.05 -6.30 24.54
C SER A 7 -18.67 -6.40 23.87
N SER A 8 -17.89 -5.36 24.06
CA SER A 8 -16.50 -5.20 23.65
C SER A 8 -15.64 -6.39 24.10
N PHE A 9 -15.22 -7.22 23.17
CA PHE A 9 -14.13 -8.14 23.37
C PHE A 9 -12.83 -7.34 23.53
N SER A 10 -12.29 -7.31 24.72
CA SER A 10 -11.00 -6.69 25.05
C SER A 10 -9.84 -7.53 24.48
N ASN A 11 -9.56 -7.37 23.20
CA ASN A 11 -8.41 -7.96 22.53
C ASN A 11 -7.15 -7.07 22.61
N GLY A 12 -6.88 -6.47 23.78
CA GLY A 12 -5.75 -5.56 23.96
C GLY A 12 -4.37 -6.19 23.86
N SER A 13 -4.23 -7.52 23.98
CA SER A 13 -2.91 -8.17 24.02
C SER A 13 -2.42 -8.62 22.63
N LEU A 14 -3.28 -9.21 21.80
CA LEU A 14 -2.91 -9.68 20.45
C LEU A 14 -2.71 -8.51 19.49
N VAL A 15 -3.62 -7.54 19.51
CA VAL A 15 -3.51 -6.33 18.67
C VAL A 15 -2.27 -5.52 19.03
N GLY A 16 -1.95 -5.38 20.32
CA GLY A 16 -0.74 -4.69 20.77
C GLY A 16 0.55 -5.44 20.42
N TRP A 17 0.56 -6.78 20.46
CA TRP A 17 1.70 -7.59 20.04
C TRP A 17 1.91 -7.52 18.51
N VAL A 18 0.85 -7.66 17.76
CA VAL A 18 0.83 -7.50 16.29
C VAL A 18 1.30 -6.09 15.93
N GLN A 19 0.78 -5.05 16.58
CA GLN A 19 1.13 -3.67 16.30
C GLN A 19 2.61 -3.35 16.60
N ARG A 20 3.20 -3.88 17.69
CA ARG A 20 4.64 -3.75 17.99
C ARG A 20 5.52 -4.53 17.01
N ARG A 21 5.05 -5.68 16.52
CA ARG A 21 5.79 -6.47 15.55
C ARG A 21 5.74 -5.84 14.15
N PHE A 22 4.59 -5.27 13.77
CA PHE A 22 4.39 -4.61 12.47
C PHE A 22 4.96 -3.17 12.42
N SER A 23 5.07 -2.45 13.53
CA SER A 23 5.73 -1.14 13.54
C SER A 23 7.24 -1.24 13.30
N ASN A 24 7.86 -2.37 13.67
CA ASN A 24 9.26 -2.66 13.37
C ASN A 24 9.47 -3.28 11.97
N LEU A 25 8.40 -3.65 11.26
CA LEU A 25 8.44 -4.16 9.89
C LEU A 25 8.46 -3.01 8.86
N GLY A 26 9.34 -2.01 9.07
CA GLY A 26 9.57 -0.94 8.10
C GLY A 26 9.95 -1.45 6.70
N TYR A 27 10.56 -2.65 6.64
CA TYR A 27 10.90 -3.35 5.41
C TYR A 27 10.75 -4.86 5.62
N LEU A 28 9.75 -5.49 4.99
CA LEU A 28 9.75 -6.95 4.85
C LEU A 28 10.99 -7.39 4.07
N PRO A 29 11.74 -8.40 4.54
CA PRO A 29 12.84 -8.95 3.78
C PRO A 29 12.36 -9.43 2.41
N ARG A 30 13.11 -9.11 1.37
CA ARG A 30 12.74 -9.37 -0.03
C ARG A 30 12.43 -10.84 -0.30
N TRP A 31 13.11 -11.75 0.36
CA TRP A 31 12.90 -13.18 0.21
C TRP A 31 11.52 -13.65 0.71
N ILE A 32 10.95 -13.01 1.75
CA ILE A 32 9.59 -13.33 2.23
C ILE A 32 8.55 -13.01 1.15
N ILE A 33 8.72 -11.87 0.46
CA ILE A 33 7.81 -11.47 -0.62
C ILE A 33 7.84 -12.51 -1.75
N ILE A 34 9.04 -12.96 -2.14
CA ILE A 34 9.20 -14.00 -3.17
C ILE A 34 8.55 -15.30 -2.72
N CYS A 35 8.74 -15.72 -1.46
CA CYS A 35 8.13 -16.95 -0.93
C CYS A 35 6.59 -16.87 -0.99
N ILE A 36 6.01 -15.72 -0.66
CA ILE A 36 4.56 -15.51 -0.74
C ILE A 36 4.10 -15.55 -2.20
N ASP A 37 4.81 -14.88 -3.11
CA ASP A 37 4.48 -14.89 -4.53
C ASP A 37 4.55 -16.32 -5.10
N VAL A 38 5.56 -17.11 -4.74
CA VAL A 38 5.68 -18.55 -5.11
C VAL A 38 4.54 -19.38 -4.53
N PHE A 39 4.18 -19.13 -3.28
CA PHE A 39 3.03 -19.82 -2.67
C PHE A 39 1.72 -19.50 -3.42
N ILE A 40 1.52 -18.25 -3.82
CA ILE A 40 0.33 -17.84 -4.61
C ILE A 40 0.34 -18.50 -5.99
N VAL A 41 1.47 -18.58 -6.67
CA VAL A 41 1.60 -19.31 -7.95
C VAL A 41 1.26 -20.78 -7.77
N SER A 42 1.73 -21.41 -6.68
CA SER A 42 1.43 -22.80 -6.34
C SER A 42 -0.07 -23.02 -6.12
N LEU A 43 -0.70 -22.12 -5.38
CA LEU A 43 -2.14 -22.14 -5.15
C LEU A 43 -2.92 -21.93 -6.47
N ALA A 44 -2.48 -21.00 -7.32
CA ALA A 44 -3.07 -20.79 -8.64
C ALA A 44 -2.97 -22.04 -9.52
N SER A 45 -1.84 -22.73 -9.49
CA SER A 45 -1.64 -23.98 -10.25
C SER A 45 -2.57 -25.08 -9.76
N TYR A 46 -2.78 -25.19 -8.45
CA TYR A 46 -3.74 -26.13 -7.88
C TYR A 46 -5.19 -25.79 -8.29
N LEU A 47 -5.58 -24.52 -8.20
CA LEU A 47 -6.92 -24.08 -8.64
C LEU A 47 -7.13 -24.31 -10.13
N THR A 48 -6.13 -24.03 -10.96
CA THR A 48 -6.17 -24.31 -12.40
C THR A 48 -6.38 -25.81 -12.66
N TYR A 49 -5.68 -26.67 -11.93
CA TYR A 49 -5.87 -28.12 -12.01
C TYR A 49 -7.31 -28.51 -11.68
N LEU A 50 -7.90 -27.97 -10.61
CA LEU A 50 -9.29 -28.25 -10.23
C LEU A 50 -10.28 -27.78 -11.32
N VAL A 51 -10.08 -26.59 -11.88
CA VAL A 51 -10.95 -26.06 -12.95
C VAL A 51 -10.86 -26.95 -14.19
N VAL A 52 -9.66 -27.27 -14.63
CA VAL A 52 -9.46 -28.07 -15.87
C VAL A 52 -9.94 -29.50 -15.70
N SER A 53 -9.76 -30.11 -14.51
CA SER A 53 -10.24 -31.47 -14.23
C SER A 53 -11.76 -31.58 -14.25
N ASN A 54 -12.48 -30.51 -13.82
CA ASN A 54 -13.95 -30.47 -13.85
C ASN A 54 -14.53 -30.20 -15.27
N LEU A 55 -13.73 -29.64 -16.19
CA LEU A 55 -14.17 -29.36 -17.57
C LEU A 55 -14.19 -30.60 -18.46
N THR A 56 -14.07 -31.81 -17.92
CA THR A 56 -14.06 -33.10 -18.67
C THR A 56 -13.07 -33.16 -19.82
N LEU A 57 -12.10 -32.25 -19.85
CA LEU A 57 -11.04 -32.24 -20.84
C LEU A 57 -10.03 -33.36 -20.51
N ARG A 58 -10.26 -34.57 -21.05
CA ARG A 58 -9.31 -35.66 -20.93
C ARG A 58 -8.04 -35.29 -21.71
N PHE A 59 -6.99 -35.02 -21.00
CA PHE A 59 -5.68 -34.76 -21.57
C PHE A 59 -4.69 -35.79 -21.12
N TYR A 60 -4.26 -36.60 -22.06
CA TYR A 60 -3.21 -37.57 -21.85
C TYR A 60 -1.87 -36.92 -22.19
N THR A 61 -0.97 -36.90 -21.24
CA THR A 61 0.40 -36.42 -21.42
C THR A 61 1.37 -37.44 -20.79
N THR A 62 2.51 -37.60 -21.42
CA THR A 62 3.59 -38.47 -20.94
C THR A 62 4.27 -37.91 -19.68
N TYR A 63 4.07 -36.60 -19.42
CA TYR A 63 4.75 -35.90 -18.32
C TYR A 63 3.99 -35.98 -17.00
N SER A 64 4.73 -36.22 -15.92
CA SER A 64 4.18 -36.24 -14.57
C SER A 64 3.62 -34.86 -14.16
N ALA A 65 2.60 -34.87 -13.29
CA ALA A 65 2.02 -33.65 -12.76
C ALA A 65 3.08 -32.82 -12.02
N PHE A 66 4.02 -33.47 -11.33
CA PHE A 66 5.11 -32.82 -10.61
C PHE A 66 6.03 -32.02 -11.56
N PHE A 67 6.42 -32.60 -12.69
CA PHE A 67 7.26 -31.93 -13.70
C PHE A 67 6.58 -30.69 -14.23
N ARG A 68 5.31 -30.79 -14.62
CA ARG A 68 4.52 -29.68 -15.14
C ARG A 68 4.39 -28.54 -14.12
N TYR A 69 4.08 -28.90 -12.87
CA TYR A 69 4.02 -27.93 -11.77
C TYR A 69 5.36 -27.23 -11.55
N SER A 70 6.44 -27.99 -11.44
CA SER A 70 7.79 -27.44 -11.21
C SER A 70 8.20 -26.47 -12.32
N LEU A 71 7.90 -26.79 -13.58
CA LEU A 71 8.20 -25.92 -14.71
C LEU A 71 7.45 -24.58 -14.62
N VAL A 72 6.15 -24.61 -14.28
CA VAL A 72 5.38 -23.37 -14.07
C VAL A 72 6.00 -22.51 -12.96
N VAL A 73 6.33 -23.11 -11.81
CA VAL A 73 6.92 -22.39 -10.68
C VAL A 73 8.26 -21.78 -11.04
N VAL A 74 9.17 -22.56 -11.66
CA VAL A 74 10.51 -22.11 -12.04
C VAL A 74 10.43 -20.91 -13.01
N VAL A 75 9.57 -21.00 -14.04
CA VAL A 75 9.41 -19.93 -15.02
C VAL A 75 8.86 -18.66 -14.35
N HIS A 76 7.87 -18.78 -13.47
CA HIS A 76 7.34 -17.61 -12.73
C HIS A 76 8.40 -17.00 -11.80
N VAL A 77 9.15 -17.79 -11.05
CA VAL A 77 10.25 -17.30 -10.19
C VAL A 77 11.28 -16.54 -10.99
N PHE A 78 11.67 -17.08 -12.16
CA PHE A 78 12.61 -16.41 -13.06
C PHE A 78 12.11 -15.01 -13.43
N PHE A 79 10.86 -14.88 -13.87
CA PHE A 79 10.30 -13.58 -14.24
C PHE A 79 10.04 -12.66 -13.06
N PHE A 80 9.71 -13.17 -11.87
CA PHE A 80 9.61 -12.35 -10.66
C PHE A 80 10.96 -11.73 -10.28
N LEU A 81 12.05 -12.47 -10.45
CA LEU A 81 13.40 -11.95 -10.23
C LEU A 81 13.79 -10.95 -11.32
N PHE A 82 13.48 -11.25 -12.57
CA PHE A 82 13.81 -10.40 -13.72
C PHE A 82 13.12 -9.02 -13.63
N TYR A 83 11.81 -9.00 -13.41
CA TYR A 83 11.03 -7.76 -13.27
C TYR A 83 11.15 -7.11 -11.87
N ARG A 84 11.88 -7.75 -10.95
CA ARG A 84 12.06 -7.28 -9.58
C ARG A 84 10.73 -6.95 -8.89
N THR A 85 9.74 -7.83 -9.02
CA THR A 85 8.40 -7.65 -8.44
C THR A 85 8.43 -7.51 -6.91
N TYR A 86 9.49 -8.03 -6.27
CA TYR A 86 9.76 -7.93 -4.84
C TYR A 86 10.33 -6.57 -4.41
N ALA A 87 10.75 -5.71 -5.36
CA ALA A 87 11.41 -4.44 -5.04
C ALA A 87 10.40 -3.30 -4.75
N GLY A 88 9.10 -3.53 -5.00
CA GLY A 88 8.04 -2.60 -4.64
C GLY A 88 7.92 -2.46 -3.13
N ILE A 89 7.86 -1.22 -2.63
CA ILE A 89 7.49 -0.97 -1.24
C ILE A 89 6.00 -1.33 -1.15
N ILE A 90 5.66 -2.42 -0.47
CA ILE A 90 4.28 -2.92 -0.32
C ILE A 90 3.34 -1.82 0.18
N ARG A 91 3.90 -0.87 0.92
CA ARG A 91 3.23 0.29 1.51
C ARG A 91 2.72 1.31 0.48
N HIS A 92 3.36 1.44 -0.68
CA HIS A 92 3.02 2.39 -1.73
C HIS A 92 2.80 1.68 -3.06
N SER A 93 2.06 0.54 -3.02
CA SER A 93 1.67 -0.16 -4.24
C SER A 93 1.03 0.81 -5.22
N SER A 94 1.78 1.16 -6.27
CA SER A 94 1.34 2.05 -7.32
C SER A 94 0.82 1.25 -8.51
N PHE A 95 0.16 1.92 -9.43
CA PHE A 95 -0.21 1.34 -10.72
C PHE A 95 0.97 0.66 -11.43
N PHE A 96 2.18 1.20 -11.29
CA PHE A 96 3.41 0.61 -11.85
C PHE A 96 3.75 -0.77 -11.25
N ASP A 97 3.41 -1.05 -9.99
CA ASP A 97 3.65 -2.37 -9.41
C ASP A 97 2.67 -3.40 -9.96
N ALA A 98 1.41 -3.00 -10.20
CA ALA A 98 0.44 -3.84 -10.89
C ALA A 98 0.87 -4.16 -12.34
N LEU A 99 1.43 -3.17 -13.06
CA LEU A 99 1.99 -3.38 -14.39
C LEU A 99 3.19 -4.33 -14.38
N LYS A 100 4.10 -4.24 -13.41
CA LYS A 100 5.22 -5.19 -13.28
C LYS A 100 4.72 -6.62 -13.06
N LEU A 101 3.70 -6.80 -12.20
CA LEU A 101 3.08 -8.11 -12.00
C LEU A 101 2.45 -8.65 -13.27
N PHE A 102 1.70 -7.79 -14.00
CA PHE A 102 1.11 -8.17 -15.27
C PHE A 102 2.18 -8.61 -16.28
N PHE A 103 3.18 -7.79 -16.53
CA PHE A 103 4.24 -8.14 -17.48
C PHE A 103 5.04 -9.38 -17.05
N SER A 104 5.26 -9.57 -15.76
CA SER A 104 5.93 -10.76 -15.25
C SER A 104 5.13 -12.03 -15.51
N THR A 105 3.86 -12.05 -15.14
CA THR A 105 2.96 -13.21 -15.35
C THR A 105 2.68 -13.44 -16.83
N PHE A 106 2.53 -12.39 -17.62
CA PHE A 106 2.32 -12.47 -19.07
C PHE A 106 3.55 -13.02 -19.79
N SER A 107 4.76 -12.57 -19.42
CA SER A 107 6.01 -13.11 -19.99
C SER A 107 6.18 -14.59 -19.64
N ALA A 108 5.85 -14.98 -18.40
CA ALA A 108 5.86 -16.39 -17.99
C ALA A 108 4.87 -17.21 -18.83
N PHE A 109 3.66 -16.71 -19.05
CA PHE A 109 2.67 -17.35 -19.91
C PHE A 109 3.19 -17.52 -21.33
N LEU A 110 3.76 -16.47 -21.95
CA LEU A 110 4.30 -16.55 -23.32
C LEU A 110 5.41 -17.59 -23.43
N VAL A 111 6.34 -17.65 -22.46
CA VAL A 111 7.43 -18.65 -22.47
C VAL A 111 6.88 -20.06 -22.33
N LEU A 112 5.89 -20.28 -21.46
CA LEU A 112 5.25 -21.59 -21.32
C LEU A 112 4.51 -22.01 -22.57
N VAL A 113 3.84 -21.09 -23.26
CA VAL A 113 3.19 -21.35 -24.56
C VAL A 113 4.23 -21.70 -25.62
N LEU A 114 5.29 -20.89 -25.75
CA LEU A 114 6.38 -21.16 -26.71
C LEU A 114 7.05 -22.50 -26.43
N PHE A 115 7.34 -22.80 -25.18
CA PHE A 115 7.90 -24.11 -24.77
C PHE A 115 6.96 -25.27 -25.16
N ASN A 116 5.65 -25.12 -24.88
CA ASN A 116 4.66 -26.13 -25.19
C ASN A 116 4.54 -26.41 -26.71
N TYR A 117 4.57 -25.36 -27.55
CA TYR A 117 4.55 -25.51 -28.99
C TYR A 117 5.88 -26.05 -29.55
N SER A 118 7.03 -25.55 -29.08
CA SER A 118 8.34 -26.08 -29.50
C SER A 118 8.47 -27.57 -29.18
N HIS A 119 8.01 -27.96 -27.97
CA HIS A 119 8.01 -29.37 -27.56
C HIS A 119 7.09 -30.20 -28.45
N TYR A 120 5.90 -29.70 -28.77
CA TYR A 120 4.96 -30.36 -29.66
C TYR A 120 5.54 -30.61 -31.07
N PHE A 121 6.24 -29.62 -31.64
CA PHE A 121 6.90 -29.78 -32.94
C PHE A 121 8.03 -30.81 -32.94
N LEU A 122 8.71 -31.00 -31.82
CA LEU A 122 9.85 -31.92 -31.72
C LEU A 122 9.41 -33.37 -31.39
N THR A 123 8.39 -33.56 -30.55
CA THR A 123 8.01 -34.85 -29.99
C THR A 123 6.61 -35.35 -30.39
N GLY A 124 5.78 -34.45 -30.96
CA GLY A 124 4.36 -34.74 -31.23
C GLY A 124 3.45 -34.64 -30.02
N ASP A 125 4.01 -34.56 -28.80
CA ASP A 125 3.26 -34.54 -27.54
C ASP A 125 3.17 -33.12 -26.95
N LYS A 126 2.00 -32.77 -26.41
CA LYS A 126 1.78 -31.51 -25.70
C LYS A 126 2.03 -31.68 -24.21
N VAL A 127 2.78 -30.76 -23.61
CA VAL A 127 3.03 -30.75 -22.14
C VAL A 127 1.82 -30.19 -21.40
N TYR A 128 1.19 -29.17 -21.98
CA TYR A 128 0.03 -28.47 -21.41
C TYR A 128 -1.10 -28.33 -22.43
N LEU A 129 -2.34 -28.29 -21.94
CA LEU A 129 -3.47 -27.76 -22.70
C LEU A 129 -3.37 -26.25 -22.76
N LEU A 130 -3.56 -25.65 -23.96
CA LEU A 130 -3.55 -24.20 -24.11
C LEU A 130 -4.60 -23.51 -23.22
N PRO A 131 -5.87 -23.97 -23.12
CA PRO A 131 -6.83 -23.39 -22.18
C PRO A 131 -6.35 -23.43 -20.73
N ALA A 132 -5.63 -24.48 -20.31
CA ALA A 132 -5.07 -24.57 -18.96
C ALA A 132 -4.01 -23.48 -18.70
N LEU A 133 -3.15 -23.18 -19.68
CA LEU A 133 -2.17 -22.10 -19.56
C LEU A 133 -2.84 -20.71 -19.48
N VAL A 134 -3.92 -20.48 -20.24
CA VAL A 134 -4.70 -19.23 -20.17
C VAL A 134 -5.35 -19.09 -18.79
N VAL A 135 -6.00 -20.12 -18.28
CA VAL A 135 -6.59 -20.13 -16.93
C VAL A 135 -5.50 -19.92 -15.87
N GLN A 136 -4.36 -20.59 -16.01
CA GLN A 136 -3.21 -20.41 -15.11
C GLN A 136 -2.75 -18.95 -15.05
N PHE A 137 -2.58 -18.30 -16.20
CA PHE A 137 -2.20 -16.89 -16.29
C PHE A 137 -3.22 -15.98 -15.59
N LEU A 138 -4.52 -16.13 -15.92
CA LEU A 138 -5.57 -15.29 -15.35
C LEU A 138 -5.69 -15.47 -13.84
N VAL A 139 -5.70 -16.72 -13.34
CA VAL A 139 -5.82 -17.01 -11.91
C VAL A 139 -4.58 -16.52 -11.16
N THR A 140 -3.38 -16.76 -11.70
CA THR A 140 -2.12 -16.30 -11.07
C THR A 140 -2.09 -14.77 -10.97
N PHE A 141 -2.37 -14.08 -12.07
CA PHE A 141 -2.38 -12.61 -12.07
C PHE A 141 -3.43 -12.05 -11.11
N LEU A 142 -4.66 -12.60 -11.13
CA LEU A 142 -5.75 -12.14 -10.26
C LEU A 142 -5.40 -12.33 -8.78
N LEU A 143 -4.89 -13.50 -8.38
CA LEU A 143 -4.54 -13.77 -6.98
C LEU A 143 -3.38 -12.89 -6.52
N LEU A 144 -2.33 -12.71 -7.32
CA LEU A 144 -1.21 -11.82 -6.99
C LEU A 144 -1.68 -10.37 -6.87
N PHE A 145 -2.52 -9.91 -7.79
CA PHE A 145 -3.06 -8.55 -7.76
C PHE A 145 -3.95 -8.32 -6.53
N LEU A 146 -4.92 -9.22 -6.28
CA LEU A 146 -5.79 -9.14 -5.10
C LEU A 146 -4.98 -9.18 -3.80
N PHE A 147 -3.98 -10.03 -3.72
CA PHE A 147 -3.10 -10.08 -2.55
C PHE A 147 -2.40 -8.73 -2.32
N ARG A 148 -1.84 -8.10 -3.37
CA ARG A 148 -1.20 -6.78 -3.25
C ARG A 148 -2.18 -5.70 -2.81
N VAL A 149 -3.39 -5.68 -3.39
CA VAL A 149 -4.44 -4.73 -3.00
C VAL A 149 -4.86 -4.97 -1.55
N MET A 150 -5.07 -6.22 -1.15
CA MET A 150 -5.44 -6.57 0.23
C MET A 150 -4.38 -6.11 1.23
N VAL A 151 -3.11 -6.39 0.97
CA VAL A 151 -2.01 -5.94 1.85
C VAL A 151 -1.99 -4.42 1.96
N LYS A 152 -2.18 -3.70 0.85
CA LYS A 152 -2.26 -2.24 0.85
C LYS A 152 -3.42 -1.73 1.71
N LEU A 153 -4.64 -2.25 1.51
CA LEU A 153 -5.83 -1.85 2.28
C LEU A 153 -5.66 -2.12 3.77
N VAL A 154 -5.15 -3.30 4.13
CA VAL A 154 -4.85 -3.65 5.52
C VAL A 154 -3.85 -2.66 6.11
N PHE A 155 -2.78 -2.37 5.38
CA PHE A 155 -1.74 -1.46 5.85
C PHE A 155 -2.27 -0.03 6.01
N GLU A 156 -3.04 0.49 5.06
CA GLU A 156 -3.68 1.80 5.14
C GLU A 156 -4.67 1.86 6.31
N HIS A 157 -5.49 0.84 6.49
CA HIS A 157 -6.48 0.81 7.57
C HIS A 157 -5.82 0.77 8.96
N TYR A 158 -4.81 -0.09 9.15
CA TYR A 158 -4.11 -0.22 10.45
C TYR A 158 -3.19 0.96 10.75
N LEU A 159 -2.57 1.59 9.76
CA LEU A 159 -1.70 2.75 9.97
C LEU A 159 -2.47 4.07 10.06
N SER A 160 -3.56 4.22 9.32
CA SER A 160 -4.47 5.36 9.45
C SER A 160 -5.23 5.34 10.79
N GLY A 161 -5.44 4.14 11.34
CA GLY A 161 -6.08 3.92 12.63
C GLY A 161 -5.18 4.20 13.86
N VAL A 162 -3.89 4.53 13.69
CA VAL A 162 -3.09 5.08 14.78
C VAL A 162 -3.67 6.44 15.13
N SER A 163 -4.47 6.41 16.19
CA SER A 163 -5.17 7.48 16.87
C SER A 163 -4.64 8.87 16.54
N THR A 164 -5.29 9.57 15.65
CA THR A 164 -5.04 11.01 15.36
C THR A 164 -5.02 11.83 16.66
N SER A 165 -5.70 11.34 17.70
CA SER A 165 -5.74 11.95 19.04
C SER A 165 -4.41 11.91 19.82
N ARG A 166 -3.44 11.07 19.43
CA ARG A 166 -2.11 10.98 20.08
C ARG A 166 -0.99 11.67 19.32
N LEU A 167 -1.28 12.15 18.09
CA LEU A 167 -0.26 12.85 17.32
C LEU A 167 -0.04 14.26 17.88
N PRO A 168 1.21 14.75 17.94
CA PRO A 168 1.47 16.12 18.32
C PRO A 168 0.78 17.07 17.34
N LYS A 169 0.00 17.99 17.91
CA LYS A 169 -0.76 18.98 17.14
C LYS A 169 0.16 20.03 16.56
N LEU A 170 -0.02 20.31 15.27
CA LEU A 170 0.79 21.24 14.50
C LEU A 170 -0.06 22.39 13.99
N LEU A 171 0.47 23.62 14.03
CA LEU A 171 -0.09 24.81 13.42
C LEU A 171 0.87 25.32 12.34
N ILE A 172 0.35 25.72 11.18
CA ILE A 172 1.14 26.31 10.10
C ILE A 172 0.96 27.83 10.12
N TYR A 173 2.07 28.56 10.28
CA TYR A 173 2.08 30.00 10.19
C TYR A 173 2.32 30.44 8.75
N GLY A 174 1.27 30.97 8.12
CA GLY A 174 1.16 31.32 6.71
C GLY A 174 -0.18 30.85 6.14
N SER A 175 -0.71 31.54 5.15
CA SER A 175 -1.94 31.21 4.42
C SER A 175 -1.78 31.37 2.92
N ASP A 176 -0.55 31.32 2.43
CA ASP A 176 -0.14 31.42 1.04
C ASP A 176 -0.02 30.04 0.36
N SER A 177 0.31 30.04 -0.91
CA SER A 177 0.52 28.82 -1.67
C SER A 177 1.61 27.90 -1.08
N GLN A 178 2.61 28.47 -0.41
CA GLN A 178 3.68 27.72 0.25
C GLN A 178 3.15 27.00 1.49
N ALA A 179 2.27 27.64 2.26
CA ALA A 179 1.60 26.99 3.40
C ALA A 179 0.73 25.81 2.96
N VAL A 180 0.01 25.97 1.84
CA VAL A 180 -0.80 24.87 1.24
C VAL A 180 0.10 23.72 0.79
N ALA A 181 1.19 24.02 0.09
CA ALA A 181 2.14 22.99 -0.37
C ALA A 181 2.76 22.23 0.81
N LEU A 182 3.10 22.94 1.89
CA LEU A 182 3.65 22.34 3.11
C LEU A 182 2.62 21.45 3.82
N ALA A 183 1.36 21.89 3.91
CA ALA A 183 0.28 21.10 4.46
C ALA A 183 0.00 19.84 3.63
N HIS A 184 0.03 19.95 2.31
CA HIS A 184 -0.06 18.81 1.41
C HIS A 184 1.07 17.81 1.62
N ALA A 185 2.31 18.29 1.73
CA ALA A 185 3.47 17.43 1.99
C ALA A 185 3.32 16.68 3.33
N LEU A 186 2.87 17.36 4.38
CA LEU A 186 2.58 16.75 5.68
C LEU A 186 1.42 15.75 5.62
N HIS A 187 0.41 16.00 4.80
CA HIS A 187 -0.73 15.10 4.63
C HIS A 187 -0.35 13.82 3.87
N LEU A 188 0.60 13.92 2.94
CA LEU A 188 1.14 12.80 2.19
C LEU A 188 2.19 12.00 2.99
N GLU A 189 2.76 12.58 4.06
CA GLU A 189 3.73 11.86 4.90
C GLU A 189 3.06 10.71 5.64
N GLN A 190 3.53 9.51 5.41
CA GLN A 190 3.06 8.30 6.08
C GLN A 190 4.24 7.54 6.73
N PRO A 191 4.14 7.17 8.02
CA PRO A 191 3.05 7.45 8.97
C PRO A 191 2.95 8.94 9.31
N ARG A 192 1.72 9.41 9.53
CA ARG A 192 1.50 10.79 9.97
C ARG A 192 2.21 11.03 11.29
N LYS A 193 3.10 12.01 11.32
CA LYS A 193 3.84 12.40 12.52
C LYS A 193 3.16 13.50 13.31
N TYR A 194 2.32 14.31 12.64
CA TYR A 194 1.66 15.47 13.21
C TYR A 194 0.19 15.52 12.77
N GLN A 195 -0.63 16.10 13.64
CA GLN A 195 -2.01 16.47 13.32
C GLN A 195 -2.07 17.96 13.01
N LEU A 196 -2.40 18.32 11.76
CA LEU A 196 -2.61 19.73 11.39
C LEU A 196 -3.91 20.23 12.04
N VAL A 197 -3.81 21.28 12.85
CA VAL A 197 -4.95 21.93 13.54
C VAL A 197 -5.50 23.09 12.73
N GLY A 198 -4.64 23.82 12.01
CA GLY A 198 -5.06 24.96 11.21
C GLY A 198 -3.90 25.77 10.67
N PHE A 199 -4.27 26.89 10.04
CA PHE A 199 -3.34 27.88 9.49
C PHE A 199 -3.49 29.20 10.23
N VAL A 200 -2.41 29.98 10.33
CA VAL A 200 -2.46 31.39 10.82
C VAL A 200 -2.19 32.32 9.64
N GLY A 201 -3.20 33.06 9.22
CA GLY A 201 -3.10 33.94 8.05
C GLY A 201 -3.34 35.40 8.33
N ASP A 202 -3.04 36.26 7.34
CA ASP A 202 -3.30 37.70 7.43
C ASP A 202 -4.78 38.01 7.13
N LYS A 203 -5.25 39.17 7.58
CA LYS A 203 -6.66 39.64 7.62
C LYS A 203 -7.46 39.61 6.32
N ARG A 204 -6.82 39.37 5.17
CA ARG A 204 -7.49 39.45 3.85
C ARG A 204 -8.25 38.17 3.49
N VAL A 205 -8.01 37.09 4.19
CA VAL A 205 -8.76 35.83 4.03
C VAL A 205 -9.99 35.91 4.95
N ARG A 206 -11.18 35.92 4.36
CA ARG A 206 -12.45 35.99 5.13
C ARG A 206 -12.47 34.88 6.18
N MET A 207 -12.87 35.26 7.40
CA MET A 207 -12.82 34.46 8.65
C MET A 207 -13.60 33.11 8.62
N GLN A 208 -14.02 32.62 7.48
CA GLN A 208 -14.82 31.39 7.31
C GLN A 208 -14.28 30.45 6.22
N GLN A 209 -13.08 30.66 5.71
CA GLN A 209 -12.53 29.72 4.72
C GLN A 209 -11.73 28.64 5.43
N GLU A 210 -12.21 27.41 5.32
CA GLU A 210 -11.43 26.23 5.59
C GLU A 210 -10.45 26.00 4.45
N MET A 211 -9.21 25.70 4.77
CA MET A 211 -8.19 25.33 3.80
C MET A 211 -7.78 23.89 4.09
N LEU A 212 -7.98 23.00 3.12
CA LEU A 212 -7.78 21.55 3.29
C LEU A 212 -8.61 20.93 4.46
N GLY A 213 -9.82 21.47 4.72
CA GLY A 213 -10.70 20.99 5.79
C GLY A 213 -10.25 21.38 7.20
N VAL A 214 -9.33 22.35 7.35
CA VAL A 214 -8.91 22.90 8.65
C VAL A 214 -9.09 24.42 8.69
N PRO A 215 -9.39 25.00 9.89
CA PRO A 215 -9.68 26.41 10.03
C PRO A 215 -8.44 27.31 9.82
N ILE A 216 -8.70 28.54 9.35
CA ILE A 216 -7.69 29.60 9.26
C ILE A 216 -7.91 30.59 10.40
N PHE A 217 -6.93 30.65 11.31
CA PHE A 217 -6.91 31.58 12.43
C PHE A 217 -6.36 32.95 12.01
N SER A 218 -6.95 34.03 12.58
CA SER A 218 -6.47 35.37 12.32
C SER A 218 -5.15 35.64 13.04
N ARG A 219 -4.22 36.31 12.36
CA ARG A 219 -2.93 36.76 12.93
C ARG A 219 -3.09 37.70 14.13
N LYS A 220 -4.29 38.27 14.33
CA LYS A 220 -4.60 39.14 15.49
C LYS A 220 -4.92 38.35 16.76
N GLN A 221 -5.31 37.09 16.66
CA GLN A 221 -5.50 36.24 17.81
C GLN A 221 -4.13 35.97 18.47
N SER A 222 -4.11 36.02 19.80
CA SER A 222 -2.91 35.74 20.54
C SER A 222 -2.45 34.30 20.23
N LEU A 223 -1.26 34.14 19.63
CA LEU A 223 -0.66 32.85 19.37
C LEU A 223 -0.60 32.01 20.66
N LYS A 224 -0.36 32.65 21.81
CA LYS A 224 -0.30 32.03 23.12
C LYS A 224 -1.63 31.37 23.53
N GLU A 225 -2.76 32.06 23.24
CA GLU A 225 -4.09 31.51 23.49
C GLU A 225 -4.39 30.33 22.58
N LEU A 226 -4.05 30.42 21.28
CA LEU A 226 -4.23 29.30 20.34
C LEU A 226 -3.39 28.09 20.74
N VAL A 227 -2.14 28.30 21.15
CA VAL A 227 -1.24 27.20 21.58
C VAL A 227 -1.81 26.50 22.83
N SER A 228 -2.30 27.28 23.82
CA SER A 228 -2.87 26.69 25.04
C SER A 228 -4.23 26.03 24.79
N GLN A 229 -5.13 26.66 24.02
CA GLN A 229 -6.47 26.17 23.74
C GLN A 229 -6.47 24.87 22.94
N TYR A 230 -5.64 24.78 21.91
CA TYR A 230 -5.58 23.63 21.03
C TYR A 230 -4.47 22.62 21.41
N GLN A 231 -3.68 22.90 22.45
CA GLN A 231 -2.55 22.07 22.89
C GLN A 231 -1.53 21.81 21.75
N ILE A 232 -1.16 22.87 21.05
CA ILE A 232 -0.25 22.82 19.91
C ILE A 232 1.16 22.52 20.43
N LYS A 233 1.82 21.50 19.86
CA LYS A 233 3.18 21.10 20.23
C LYS A 233 4.24 21.52 19.21
N ALA A 234 3.83 21.92 18.03
CA ALA A 234 4.76 22.32 16.97
C ALA A 234 4.16 23.46 16.14
N LEU A 235 5.00 24.45 15.76
CA LEU A 235 4.67 25.53 14.86
C LEU A 235 5.58 25.47 13.64
N LEU A 236 4.99 25.40 12.44
CA LEU A 236 5.72 25.39 11.18
C LEU A 236 5.54 26.75 10.47
N MET A 237 6.65 27.40 10.13
CA MET A 237 6.63 28.66 9.41
C MET A 237 6.76 28.42 7.91
N ALA A 238 5.70 28.68 7.15
CA ALA A 238 5.68 28.55 5.69
C ALA A 238 6.26 29.79 4.98
N ASP A 239 6.15 30.97 5.61
CA ASP A 239 6.58 32.23 5.01
C ASP A 239 8.11 32.42 5.13
N ARG A 240 8.80 32.32 3.98
CA ARG A 240 10.27 32.56 3.88
C ARG A 240 10.65 34.01 4.00
N GLN A 241 9.74 34.95 3.72
CA GLN A 241 10.00 36.39 3.71
C GLN A 241 9.86 37.04 5.10
N LEU A 242 9.45 36.30 6.11
CA LEU A 242 9.43 36.80 7.48
C LEU A 242 10.84 37.24 7.92
N SER A 243 10.96 38.51 8.26
CA SER A 243 12.19 39.07 8.85
C SER A 243 12.64 38.25 10.05
N LYS A 244 13.96 38.06 10.22
CA LYS A 244 14.55 37.34 11.37
C LYS A 244 13.99 37.81 12.71
N SER A 245 13.76 39.13 12.88
CA SER A 245 13.17 39.71 14.09
C SER A 245 11.73 39.27 14.35
N LYS A 246 10.91 39.08 13.32
CA LYS A 246 9.55 38.54 13.46
C LYS A 246 9.53 37.05 13.77
N LYS A 247 10.48 36.26 13.21
CA LYS A 247 10.64 34.85 13.55
C LYS A 247 10.98 34.63 15.01
N ILE A 248 11.90 35.45 15.54
CA ILE A 248 12.31 35.39 16.96
C ILE A 248 11.11 35.74 17.87
N LYS A 249 10.36 36.79 17.58
CA LYS A 249 9.15 37.15 18.35
C LYS A 249 8.09 36.04 18.38
N VAL A 250 7.89 35.33 17.30
CA VAL A 250 6.93 34.22 17.24
C VAL A 250 7.43 33.03 18.06
N VAL A 251 8.73 32.74 18.04
CA VAL A 251 9.33 31.65 18.82
C VAL A 251 9.33 31.99 20.34
N GLU A 252 9.58 33.22 20.70
CA GLU A 252 9.53 33.68 22.13
C GLU A 252 8.12 33.71 22.71
N THR A 253 7.09 33.72 21.84
CA THR A 253 5.69 33.77 22.27
C THR A 253 5.09 32.35 22.45
N CYS A 254 5.75 31.28 21.96
CA CYS A 254 5.35 29.88 22.07
C CYS A 254 6.05 29.18 23.23
#